data_31d0a3595595fd14d75b53f19893541f
#
_entry.id   31d0a3595595fd14d75b53f19893541f
#
_cell.length_a   1.000
_cell.length_b   1.000
_cell.length_c   1.000
_cell.angle_alpha   90.00
_cell.angle_beta   90.00
_cell.angle_gamma   90.00
#
_symmetry.space_group_name_H-M   'P 1'
#
loop_
_entity.id
_entity.type
_entity.pdbx_description
1 polymer ?
#
loop_
_entity_poly.entity_id
_entity_poly.type
_entity_poly.pdbx_seq_one_letter_code
_entity_poly.pdbx_strand_id
1 'polypeptide(L)'
;IGLWGSSYAGGHALVLGATDRRLRAVVAQVPTISGYQQGLRRVAPEHVAALETAFIDDERRRFRGEAPAVQAIVSDDPAVPAAYRSAEAIAFYTQPVPDGAWANTMTVRSSRAARMYEPGTWIARVSPTPLLMVVGLRDTVTMTDLELHAYEQALEPKKLVTVDGGHFAAYLDQFPKAGGAARDWFTEHLA
;
A
#
# COMPACT_ATOMS: atom_id res chain seq x y z
N ILE A 1 -20.65 -7.33 -6.76
CA ILE A 1 -19.47 -7.51 -5.88
C ILE A 1 -18.83 -6.15 -5.65
N GLY A 2 -18.63 -5.76 -4.37
CA GLY A 2 -17.78 -4.63 -3.99
C GLY A 2 -16.38 -5.13 -3.63
N LEU A 3 -15.36 -4.32 -3.88
CA LEU A 3 -13.98 -4.61 -3.52
C LEU A 3 -13.42 -3.48 -2.64
N TRP A 4 -12.88 -3.85 -1.48
CA TRP A 4 -12.14 -2.93 -0.61
C TRP A 4 -10.71 -3.42 -0.44
N GLY A 5 -9.76 -2.59 -0.81
CA GLY A 5 -8.34 -2.80 -0.56
C GLY A 5 -7.74 -1.64 0.22
N SER A 6 -6.76 -1.94 1.08
CA SER A 6 -6.08 -0.93 1.87
C SER A 6 -4.56 -1.03 1.67
N SER A 7 -3.85 0.10 1.63
CA SER A 7 -2.41 0.19 1.41
C SER A 7 -1.98 -0.50 0.10
N TYR A 8 -1.13 -1.50 0.19
CA TYR A 8 -0.71 -2.28 -0.99
C TYR A 8 -1.90 -2.96 -1.69
N ALA A 9 -2.85 -3.51 -0.91
CA ALA A 9 -4.10 -4.04 -1.46
C ALA A 9 -5.05 -2.93 -1.98
N GLY A 10 -4.89 -1.68 -1.54
CA GLY A 10 -5.54 -0.52 -2.16
C GLY A 10 -5.11 -0.33 -3.61
N GLY A 11 -3.80 -0.53 -3.88
CA GLY A 11 -3.29 -0.60 -5.25
C GLY A 11 -3.89 -1.76 -6.05
N HIS A 12 -4.02 -2.95 -5.44
CA HIS A 12 -4.71 -4.09 -6.10
C HIS A 12 -6.17 -3.77 -6.41
N ALA A 13 -6.85 -3.04 -5.52
CA ALA A 13 -8.23 -2.63 -5.76
C ALA A 13 -8.36 -1.71 -6.99
N LEU A 14 -7.39 -0.81 -7.21
CA LEU A 14 -7.34 0.02 -8.43
C LEU A 14 -7.15 -0.82 -9.70
N VAL A 15 -6.19 -1.74 -9.69
CA VAL A 15 -5.93 -2.62 -10.84
C VAL A 15 -7.14 -3.51 -11.14
N LEU A 16 -7.71 -4.15 -10.14
CA LEU A 16 -8.87 -5.02 -10.31
C LEU A 16 -10.12 -4.22 -10.71
N GLY A 17 -10.33 -3.03 -10.15
CA GLY A 17 -11.41 -2.14 -10.55
C GLY A 17 -11.35 -1.75 -12.04
N ALA A 18 -10.13 -1.63 -12.57
CA ALA A 18 -9.90 -1.33 -13.98
C ALA A 18 -10.04 -2.56 -14.91
N THR A 19 -9.80 -3.78 -14.41
CA THR A 19 -9.64 -4.99 -15.25
C THR A 19 -10.73 -6.02 -15.06
N ASP A 20 -11.45 -6.04 -13.92
CA ASP A 20 -12.52 -6.99 -13.64
C ASP A 20 -13.90 -6.30 -13.62
N ARG A 21 -14.65 -6.42 -14.72
CA ARG A 21 -15.96 -5.79 -14.88
C ARG A 21 -17.11 -6.43 -14.08
N ARG A 22 -16.84 -7.46 -13.28
CA ARG A 22 -17.79 -8.00 -12.29
C ARG A 22 -17.87 -7.12 -11.03
N LEU A 23 -16.88 -6.24 -10.84
CA LEU A 23 -16.87 -5.28 -9.74
C LEU A 23 -17.85 -4.15 -10.03
N ARG A 24 -18.71 -3.85 -9.07
CA ARG A 24 -19.73 -2.79 -9.15
C ARG A 24 -19.37 -1.57 -8.29
N ALA A 25 -18.44 -1.71 -7.36
CA ALA A 25 -17.90 -0.60 -6.56
C ALA A 25 -16.52 -0.97 -6.00
N VAL A 26 -15.64 0.01 -5.91
CA VAL A 26 -14.27 -0.12 -5.41
C VAL A 26 -14.03 0.91 -4.30
N VAL A 27 -13.38 0.46 -3.22
CA VAL A 27 -12.83 1.32 -2.18
C VAL A 27 -11.32 1.08 -2.12
N ALA A 28 -10.54 2.12 -2.36
CA ALA A 28 -9.08 2.14 -2.23
C ALA A 28 -8.71 3.02 -1.04
N GLN A 29 -8.37 2.41 0.10
CA GLN A 29 -7.98 3.10 1.32
C GLN A 29 -6.47 3.22 1.40
N VAL A 30 -5.96 4.44 1.60
CA VAL A 30 -4.52 4.79 1.65
C VAL A 30 -3.70 3.98 0.64
N PRO A 31 -4.08 4.01 -0.67
CA PRO A 31 -3.59 3.04 -1.64
C PRO A 31 -2.13 3.29 -2.04
N THR A 32 -1.37 2.23 -2.25
CA THR A 32 -0.14 2.33 -3.04
C THR A 32 -0.49 2.83 -4.45
N ILE A 33 0.17 3.90 -4.88
CA ILE A 33 0.00 4.51 -6.20
C ILE A 33 1.20 4.20 -7.10
N SER A 34 2.42 4.45 -6.60
CA SER A 34 3.66 4.19 -7.30
C SER A 34 4.69 3.60 -6.34
N GLY A 35 4.99 2.34 -6.53
CA GLY A 35 6.05 1.68 -5.75
C GLY A 35 7.42 2.28 -6.01
N TYR A 36 7.68 2.76 -7.23
CA TYR A 36 8.91 3.45 -7.59
C TYR A 36 9.08 4.75 -6.81
N GLN A 37 8.09 5.66 -6.87
CA GLN A 37 8.15 6.94 -6.16
C GLN A 37 8.24 6.77 -4.64
N GLN A 38 7.44 5.85 -4.08
CA GLN A 38 7.53 5.49 -2.66
C GLN A 38 8.91 4.95 -2.31
N GLY A 39 9.48 4.10 -3.15
CA GLY A 39 10.79 3.52 -2.97
C GLY A 39 11.91 4.58 -2.98
N LEU A 40 11.84 5.57 -3.87
CA LEU A 40 12.81 6.68 -3.92
C LEU A 40 12.77 7.54 -2.65
N ARG A 41 11.57 7.81 -2.11
CA ARG A 41 11.39 8.73 -0.98
C ARG A 41 11.66 8.07 0.38
N ARG A 42 11.58 6.74 0.46
CA ARG A 42 11.80 5.99 1.72
C ARG A 42 13.23 5.54 1.95
N VAL A 43 14.07 5.59 0.94
CA VAL A 43 15.47 5.13 1.03
C VAL A 43 16.38 6.33 0.88
N ALA A 44 17.17 6.61 1.92
CA ALA A 44 18.16 7.69 1.86
C ALA A 44 19.18 7.41 0.75
N PRO A 45 19.64 8.43 0.01
CA PRO A 45 20.52 8.29 -1.15
C PRO A 45 21.76 7.42 -0.89
N GLU A 46 22.36 7.56 0.29
CA GLU A 46 23.53 6.79 0.72
C GLU A 46 23.27 5.28 0.87
N HIS A 47 22.01 4.85 1.00
CA HIS A 47 21.63 3.45 1.15
C HIS A 47 21.15 2.80 -0.14
N VAL A 48 20.96 3.57 -1.22
CA VAL A 48 20.42 3.05 -2.48
C VAL A 48 21.34 1.97 -3.08
N ALA A 49 22.65 2.23 -3.14
CA ALA A 49 23.61 1.27 -3.71
C ALA A 49 23.64 -0.07 -2.95
N ALA A 50 23.58 -0.02 -1.62
CA ALA A 50 23.54 -1.22 -0.78
C ALA A 50 22.24 -2.02 -1.00
N LEU A 51 21.10 -1.33 -1.12
CA LEU A 51 19.82 -1.95 -1.40
C LEU A 51 19.79 -2.63 -2.78
N GLU A 52 20.27 -1.98 -3.82
CA GLU A 52 20.35 -2.57 -5.16
C GLU A 52 21.29 -3.80 -5.18
N THR A 53 22.41 -3.75 -4.45
CA THR A 53 23.28 -4.91 -4.27
C THR A 53 22.54 -6.07 -3.62
N ALA A 54 21.78 -5.81 -2.56
CA ALA A 54 20.98 -6.84 -1.88
C ALA A 54 19.94 -7.49 -2.81
N PHE A 55 19.30 -6.71 -3.69
CA PHE A 55 18.36 -7.23 -4.69
C PHE A 55 19.05 -8.12 -5.71
N ILE A 56 20.21 -7.70 -6.23
CA ILE A 56 21.00 -8.49 -7.20
C ILE A 56 21.48 -9.80 -6.57
N ASP A 57 21.97 -9.75 -5.34
CA ASP A 57 22.48 -10.94 -4.65
C ASP A 57 21.36 -11.93 -4.32
N ASP A 58 20.17 -11.46 -3.94
CA ASP A 58 19.00 -12.31 -3.76
C ASP A 58 18.60 -13.01 -5.08
N GLU A 59 18.64 -12.30 -6.21
CA GLU A 59 18.36 -12.91 -7.51
C GLU A 59 19.39 -13.97 -7.89
N ARG A 60 20.67 -13.70 -7.69
CA ARG A 60 21.76 -14.67 -7.95
C ARG A 60 21.62 -15.91 -7.09
N ARG A 61 21.30 -15.76 -5.81
CA ARG A 61 21.03 -16.88 -4.89
C ARG A 61 19.88 -17.74 -5.39
N ARG A 62 18.75 -17.13 -5.72
CA ARG A 62 17.58 -17.84 -6.23
C ARG A 62 17.83 -18.53 -7.57
N PHE A 63 18.62 -17.91 -8.46
CA PHE A 63 19.02 -18.53 -9.72
C PHE A 63 19.86 -19.82 -9.50
N ARG A 64 20.64 -19.88 -8.42
CA ARG A 64 21.37 -21.08 -7.99
C ARG A 64 20.53 -22.11 -7.24
N GLY A 65 19.22 -21.86 -7.07
CA GLY A 65 18.31 -22.74 -6.32
C GLY A 65 18.42 -22.59 -4.80
N GLU A 66 19.09 -21.55 -4.29
CA GLU A 66 19.19 -21.25 -2.87
C GLU A 66 17.88 -20.59 -2.33
N ALA A 67 17.67 -20.68 -1.02
CA ALA A 67 16.56 -20.02 -0.37
C ALA A 67 16.63 -18.49 -0.57
N PRO A 68 15.48 -17.80 -0.75
CA PRO A 68 15.44 -16.35 -0.89
C PRO A 68 15.96 -15.67 0.38
N ALA A 69 16.61 -14.53 0.23
CA ALA A 69 16.98 -13.68 1.35
C ALA A 69 15.71 -13.10 2.03
N VAL A 70 15.77 -12.97 3.35
CA VAL A 70 14.69 -12.39 4.15
C VAL A 70 15.17 -11.15 4.90
N GLN A 71 14.23 -10.27 5.24
CA GLN A 71 14.43 -9.08 6.04
C GLN A 71 13.26 -8.87 6.99
N ALA A 72 13.41 -8.01 7.99
CA ALA A 72 12.30 -7.63 8.85
C ALA A 72 11.27 -6.79 8.07
N ILE A 73 10.00 -6.87 8.48
CA ILE A 73 8.96 -5.94 8.03
C ILE A 73 9.20 -4.58 8.71
N VAL A 74 9.39 -4.56 10.03
CA VAL A 74 9.66 -3.35 10.81
C VAL A 74 10.89 -3.53 11.69
N SER A 75 11.68 -2.47 11.86
CA SER A 75 12.75 -2.39 12.87
C SER A 75 13.15 -0.93 13.09
N ASP A 76 13.41 -0.54 14.33
CA ASP A 76 14.06 0.71 14.73
C ASP A 76 15.60 0.58 14.78
N ASP A 77 16.12 -0.65 14.88
CA ASP A 77 17.56 -0.91 14.83
C ASP A 77 18.12 -0.67 13.42
N PRO A 78 19.00 0.32 13.20
CA PRO A 78 19.59 0.60 11.89
C PRO A 78 20.44 -0.56 11.34
N ALA A 79 20.94 -1.45 12.20
CA ALA A 79 21.72 -2.62 11.80
C ALA A 79 20.86 -3.75 11.20
N VAL A 80 19.54 -3.75 11.48
CA VAL A 80 18.62 -4.78 11.00
C VAL A 80 18.00 -4.33 9.66
N PRO A 81 18.19 -5.02 8.54
CA PRO A 81 17.48 -4.72 7.30
C PRO A 81 15.96 -4.83 7.49
N ALA A 82 15.23 -3.74 7.20
CA ALA A 82 13.78 -3.68 7.37
C ALA A 82 13.11 -2.86 6.28
N ALA A 83 11.84 -3.22 5.97
CA ALA A 83 11.04 -2.51 4.97
C ALA A 83 10.52 -1.15 5.49
N TYR A 84 10.17 -1.07 6.78
CA TYR A 84 9.66 0.14 7.42
C TYR A 84 10.42 0.41 8.73
N ARG A 85 10.67 1.71 8.99
CA ARG A 85 11.43 2.17 10.15
C ARG A 85 10.71 3.27 10.95
N SER A 86 9.56 3.74 10.46
CA SER A 86 8.82 4.79 11.16
C SER A 86 8.22 4.26 12.46
N ALA A 87 8.20 5.10 13.49
CA ALA A 87 7.58 4.76 14.78
C ALA A 87 6.11 4.33 14.62
N GLU A 88 5.39 4.96 13.69
CA GLU A 88 4.00 4.63 13.36
C GLU A 88 3.87 3.18 12.82
N ALA A 89 4.75 2.79 11.88
CA ALA A 89 4.74 1.43 11.34
C ALA A 89 5.11 0.40 12.39
N ILE A 90 6.14 0.68 13.21
CA ILE A 90 6.54 -0.21 14.29
C ILE A 90 5.38 -0.41 15.26
N ALA A 91 4.77 0.68 15.74
CA ALA A 91 3.63 0.61 16.66
C ALA A 91 2.46 -0.18 16.08
N PHE A 92 2.17 -0.05 14.78
CA PHE A 92 1.09 -0.78 14.13
C PHE A 92 1.39 -2.28 14.00
N TYR A 93 2.56 -2.65 13.50
CA TYR A 93 2.90 -4.04 13.23
C TYR A 93 3.28 -4.87 14.46
N THR A 94 3.66 -4.21 15.56
CA THR A 94 3.99 -4.89 16.83
C THR A 94 2.83 -4.96 17.83
N GLN A 95 1.62 -4.62 17.41
CA GLN A 95 0.43 -4.81 18.24
C GLN A 95 0.28 -6.28 18.64
N PRO A 96 -0.25 -6.56 19.83
CA PRO A 96 -0.51 -7.93 20.25
C PRO A 96 -1.47 -8.63 19.28
N VAL A 97 -1.07 -9.78 18.77
CA VAL A 97 -1.88 -10.68 17.93
C VAL A 97 -1.77 -12.09 18.47
N PRO A 98 -2.71 -13.00 18.15
CA PRO A 98 -2.60 -14.41 18.53
C PRO A 98 -1.29 -15.03 18.06
N ASP A 99 -0.76 -15.96 18.84
CA ASP A 99 0.50 -16.65 18.53
C ASP A 99 0.44 -17.29 17.13
N GLY A 100 1.50 -17.06 16.35
CA GLY A 100 1.61 -17.57 14.99
C GLY A 100 0.79 -16.84 13.94
N ALA A 101 -0.03 -15.85 14.32
CA ALA A 101 -0.83 -15.07 13.34
C ALA A 101 0.00 -14.11 12.49
N TRP A 102 1.18 -13.68 13.00
CA TRP A 102 2.08 -12.77 12.30
C TRP A 102 3.55 -13.07 12.65
N ALA A 103 4.43 -12.83 11.68
CA ALA A 103 5.87 -12.90 11.86
C ALA A 103 6.53 -11.66 11.25
N ASN A 104 7.49 -11.05 11.95
CA ASN A 104 8.21 -9.87 11.47
C ASN A 104 9.26 -10.25 10.42
N THR A 105 8.81 -10.84 9.31
CA THR A 105 9.70 -11.28 8.23
C THR A 105 9.03 -11.17 6.87
N MET A 106 9.81 -10.79 5.88
CA MET A 106 9.42 -10.81 4.47
C MET A 106 10.62 -11.11 3.58
N THR A 107 10.38 -11.55 2.35
CA THR A 107 11.48 -11.78 1.40
C THR A 107 11.98 -10.45 0.82
N VAL A 108 13.28 -10.37 0.57
CA VAL A 108 13.90 -9.23 -0.15
C VAL A 108 13.28 -9.07 -1.55
N ARG A 109 12.95 -10.17 -2.20
CA ARG A 109 12.21 -10.18 -3.47
C ARG A 109 10.88 -9.43 -3.40
N SER A 110 10.13 -9.54 -2.28
CA SER A 110 8.86 -8.82 -2.11
C SER A 110 9.06 -7.31 -2.11
N SER A 111 10.13 -6.82 -1.46
CA SER A 111 10.48 -5.40 -1.47
C SER A 111 10.83 -4.90 -2.87
N ARG A 112 11.58 -5.71 -3.64
CA ARG A 112 11.89 -5.38 -5.05
C ARG A 112 10.63 -5.33 -5.91
N ALA A 113 9.77 -6.34 -5.81
CA ALA A 113 8.51 -6.38 -6.55
C ALA A 113 7.61 -5.19 -6.22
N ALA A 114 7.53 -4.80 -4.94
CA ALA A 114 6.77 -3.65 -4.51
C ALA A 114 7.27 -2.34 -5.14
N ARG A 115 8.58 -2.18 -5.35
CA ARG A 115 9.17 -1.00 -6.01
C ARG A 115 8.87 -0.92 -7.52
N MET A 116 8.50 -2.02 -8.15
CA MET A 116 8.14 -2.08 -9.58
C MET A 116 6.63 -2.00 -9.80
N TYR A 117 5.83 -1.93 -8.73
CA TYR A 117 4.39 -1.96 -8.82
C TYR A 117 3.80 -0.56 -8.97
N GLU A 118 3.13 -0.29 -10.09
CA GLU A 118 2.62 1.02 -10.50
C GLU A 118 1.08 1.01 -10.70
N PRO A 119 0.29 0.74 -9.65
CA PRO A 119 -1.16 0.62 -9.78
C PRO A 119 -1.85 1.95 -10.13
N GLY A 120 -1.26 3.10 -9.83
CA GLY A 120 -1.79 4.41 -10.18
C GLY A 120 -2.02 4.59 -11.69
N THR A 121 -1.25 3.90 -12.53
CA THR A 121 -1.41 3.94 -14.00
C THR A 121 -2.76 3.38 -14.47
N TRP A 122 -3.48 2.67 -13.63
CA TRP A 122 -4.79 2.08 -13.93
C TRP A 122 -5.96 2.96 -13.49
N ILE A 123 -5.74 3.99 -12.69
CA ILE A 123 -6.82 4.69 -11.98
C ILE A 123 -7.87 5.29 -12.92
N ALA A 124 -7.48 5.88 -14.05
CA ALA A 124 -8.41 6.42 -15.03
C ALA A 124 -9.27 5.33 -15.70
N ARG A 125 -8.77 4.09 -15.71
CA ARG A 125 -9.46 2.94 -16.31
C ARG A 125 -10.43 2.23 -15.35
N VAL A 126 -10.48 2.64 -14.08
CA VAL A 126 -11.46 2.13 -13.12
C VAL A 126 -12.87 2.50 -13.55
N SER A 127 -13.06 3.72 -14.07
CA SER A 127 -14.35 4.15 -14.65
C SER A 127 -14.81 3.18 -15.77
N PRO A 128 -16.11 2.87 -15.87
CA PRO A 128 -17.24 3.43 -15.13
C PRO A 128 -17.54 2.77 -13.77
N THR A 129 -16.65 1.90 -13.24
CA THR A 129 -16.82 1.32 -11.90
C THR A 129 -16.65 2.42 -10.85
N PRO A 130 -17.63 2.65 -9.94
CA PRO A 130 -17.55 3.65 -8.90
C PRO A 130 -16.35 3.44 -7.98
N LEU A 131 -15.53 4.51 -7.78
CA LEU A 131 -14.31 4.50 -6.99
C LEU A 131 -14.40 5.45 -5.79
N LEU A 132 -14.31 4.93 -4.58
CA LEU A 132 -14.02 5.72 -3.38
C LEU A 132 -12.53 5.63 -3.05
N MET A 133 -11.86 6.76 -2.91
CA MET A 133 -10.52 6.82 -2.31
C MET A 133 -10.58 7.42 -0.92
N VAL A 134 -9.93 6.76 0.04
CA VAL A 134 -9.69 7.28 1.39
C VAL A 134 -8.21 7.61 1.50
N VAL A 135 -7.88 8.86 1.84
CA VAL A 135 -6.50 9.39 1.84
C VAL A 135 -6.15 9.94 3.23
N GLY A 136 -5.02 9.52 3.77
CA GLY A 136 -4.43 10.07 4.99
C GLY A 136 -3.69 11.39 4.70
N LEU A 137 -4.07 12.48 5.42
CA LEU A 137 -3.51 13.81 5.14
C LEU A 137 -2.02 13.98 5.50
N ARG A 138 -1.47 13.06 6.27
CA ARG A 138 -0.05 13.03 6.68
C ARG A 138 0.58 11.65 6.41
N ASP A 139 0.10 10.96 5.38
CA ASP A 139 0.62 9.64 5.01
C ASP A 139 2.03 9.74 4.42
N THR A 140 2.99 9.12 5.07
CA THR A 140 4.39 9.02 4.64
C THR A 140 4.77 7.62 4.13
N VAL A 141 3.82 6.69 4.11
CA VAL A 141 4.01 5.32 3.61
C VAL A 141 3.60 5.22 2.14
N THR A 142 2.35 5.55 1.83
CA THR A 142 1.82 5.56 0.46
C THR A 142 1.87 6.95 -0.18
N MET A 143 2.19 7.97 0.61
CA MET A 143 2.43 9.37 0.24
C MET A 143 1.16 10.11 -0.19
N THR A 144 0.67 10.98 0.70
CA THR A 144 -0.54 11.78 0.49
C THR A 144 -0.59 12.50 -0.88
N ASP A 145 0.53 13.07 -1.30
CA ASP A 145 0.61 13.81 -2.58
C ASP A 145 0.44 12.89 -3.79
N LEU A 146 0.98 11.67 -3.75
CA LEU A 146 0.80 10.68 -4.81
C LEU A 146 -0.66 10.23 -4.90
N GLU A 147 -1.30 10.00 -3.76
CA GLU A 147 -2.70 9.59 -3.69
C GLU A 147 -3.63 10.68 -4.22
N LEU A 148 -3.42 11.93 -3.81
CA LEU A 148 -4.23 13.07 -4.27
C LEU A 148 -4.03 13.31 -5.78
N HIS A 149 -2.79 13.28 -6.26
CA HIS A 149 -2.50 13.41 -7.69
C HIS A 149 -3.14 12.27 -8.50
N ALA A 150 -3.12 11.04 -8.00
CA ALA A 150 -3.81 9.93 -8.65
C ALA A 150 -5.34 10.14 -8.67
N TYR A 151 -5.93 10.61 -7.56
CA TYR A 151 -7.36 10.90 -7.52
C TYR A 151 -7.78 11.96 -8.56
N GLU A 152 -6.96 12.97 -8.82
CA GLU A 152 -7.22 13.96 -9.88
C GLU A 152 -7.36 13.28 -11.25
N GLN A 153 -6.60 12.23 -11.53
CA GLN A 153 -6.62 11.48 -12.78
C GLN A 153 -7.77 10.45 -12.86
N ALA A 154 -8.39 10.11 -11.75
CA ALA A 154 -9.55 9.22 -11.75
C ALA A 154 -10.72 9.87 -12.48
N LEU A 155 -11.49 9.08 -13.21
CA LEU A 155 -12.72 9.51 -13.90
C LEU A 155 -13.96 9.18 -13.06
N GLU A 156 -15.07 9.84 -13.35
CA GLU A 156 -16.35 9.60 -12.67
C GLU A 156 -16.93 8.18 -12.96
N PRO A 157 -17.72 7.62 -12.03
CA PRO A 157 -18.06 8.15 -10.70
C PRO A 157 -16.93 7.94 -9.68
N LYS A 158 -16.55 9.01 -9.00
CA LYS A 158 -15.50 8.96 -7.98
C LYS A 158 -15.82 9.79 -6.75
N LYS A 159 -15.26 9.42 -5.60
CA LYS A 159 -15.38 10.16 -4.35
C LYS A 159 -14.08 10.14 -3.58
N LEU A 160 -13.71 11.27 -2.99
CA LEU A 160 -12.58 11.40 -2.08
C LEU A 160 -13.07 11.58 -0.65
N VAL A 161 -12.48 10.83 0.27
CA VAL A 161 -12.61 11.05 1.71
C VAL A 161 -11.21 11.18 2.29
N THR A 162 -10.94 12.27 2.98
CA THR A 162 -9.67 12.47 3.69
C THR A 162 -9.82 12.17 5.17
N VAL A 163 -8.81 11.56 5.77
CA VAL A 163 -8.72 11.34 7.22
C VAL A 163 -7.53 12.09 7.80
N ASP A 164 -7.66 12.60 9.02
CA ASP A 164 -6.56 13.26 9.68
C ASP A 164 -5.60 12.24 10.28
N GLY A 165 -4.33 12.32 9.93
CA GLY A 165 -3.30 11.40 10.42
C GLY A 165 -2.43 10.81 9.32
N GLY A 166 -1.55 9.90 9.74
CA GLY A 166 -0.66 9.15 8.88
C GLY A 166 -1.33 7.92 8.27
N HIS A 167 -0.51 7.02 7.74
CA HIS A 167 -0.95 5.82 7.03
C HIS A 167 -1.91 4.94 7.84
N PHE A 168 -1.58 4.74 9.12
CA PHE A 168 -2.32 3.80 9.96
C PHE A 168 -3.54 4.42 10.65
N ALA A 169 -3.73 5.73 10.56
CA ALA A 169 -4.91 6.38 11.15
C ALA A 169 -6.22 5.83 10.58
N ALA A 170 -6.28 5.55 9.27
CA ALA A 170 -7.45 4.97 8.62
C ALA A 170 -7.85 3.58 9.12
N TYR A 171 -6.95 2.87 9.80
CA TYR A 171 -7.21 1.55 10.41
C TYR A 171 -7.57 1.64 11.90
N LEU A 172 -7.21 2.74 12.56
CA LEU A 172 -7.29 2.92 14.00
C LEU A 172 -8.32 3.99 14.37
N ASP A 173 -7.87 5.14 14.86
CA ASP A 173 -8.70 6.22 15.37
C ASP A 173 -9.61 6.88 14.31
N GLN A 174 -9.20 6.89 13.05
CA GLN A 174 -9.98 7.42 11.93
C GLN A 174 -10.81 6.35 11.21
N PHE A 175 -10.77 5.09 11.66
CA PHE A 175 -11.56 4.01 11.05
C PHE A 175 -13.08 4.29 11.05
N PRO A 176 -13.70 4.88 12.09
CA PRO A 176 -15.12 5.23 12.04
C PRO A 176 -15.48 6.11 10.83
N LYS A 177 -14.61 7.05 10.44
CA LYS A 177 -14.80 7.90 9.26
C LYS A 177 -14.52 7.12 7.97
N ALA A 178 -13.39 6.42 7.88
CA ALA A 178 -12.99 5.64 6.71
C ALA A 178 -13.96 4.49 6.42
N GLY A 179 -14.26 3.67 7.42
CA GLY A 179 -15.16 2.52 7.33
C GLY A 179 -16.62 2.94 7.11
N GLY A 180 -17.05 4.04 7.74
CA GLY A 180 -18.38 4.64 7.50
C GLY A 180 -18.54 5.05 6.05
N ALA A 181 -17.57 5.76 5.49
CA ALA A 181 -17.59 6.18 4.09
C ALA A 181 -17.60 4.98 3.12
N ALA A 182 -16.82 3.93 3.41
CA ALA A 182 -16.80 2.71 2.61
C ALA A 182 -18.14 1.97 2.65
N ARG A 183 -18.75 1.84 3.84
CA ARG A 183 -20.08 1.24 4.01
C ARG A 183 -21.12 2.01 3.19
N ASP A 184 -21.15 3.33 3.30
CA ASP A 184 -22.13 4.16 2.61
C ASP A 184 -21.95 4.07 1.10
N TRP A 185 -20.70 4.05 0.61
CA TRP A 185 -20.36 3.85 -0.79
C TRP A 185 -20.87 2.50 -1.34
N PHE A 186 -20.63 1.42 -0.61
CA PHE A 186 -21.12 0.12 -1.01
C PHE A 186 -22.66 0.03 -0.94
N THR A 187 -23.29 0.65 0.05
CA THR A 187 -24.74 0.68 0.14
C THR A 187 -25.35 1.40 -1.07
N GLU A 188 -24.75 2.50 -1.51
CA GLU A 188 -25.22 3.28 -2.67
C GLU A 188 -25.07 2.50 -3.99
N HIS A 189 -23.95 1.78 -4.19
CA HIS A 189 -23.61 1.23 -5.50
C HIS A 189 -23.82 -0.29 -5.65
N LEU A 190 -24.15 -1.01 -4.57
CA LEU A 190 -24.39 -2.46 -4.60
C LEU A 190 -25.86 -2.84 -4.40
N ALA A 191 -26.72 -1.88 -4.13
CA ALA A 191 -28.15 -2.09 -4.01
C ALA A 191 -28.77 -2.58 -5.33
#